data_f4bc79502a47c9009faa045e97496f9c
#
_entry.id   f4bc79502a47c9009faa045e97496f9c
#
_cell.length_a   1.000
_cell.length_b   1.000
_cell.length_c   1.000
_cell.angle_alpha   90.00
_cell.angle_beta   90.00
_cell.angle_gamma   90.00
#
_symmetry.space_group_name_H-M   'P 1'
#
loop_
_entity.id
_entity.type
_entity.pdbx_description
1 polymer ?
#
loop_
_entity_poly.entity_id
_entity_poly.type
_entity_poly.pdbx_seq_one_letter_code
_entity_poly.pdbx_strand_id
1 'polypeptide(L)'
;MESKLKKLVEFKELSNLYIDLSEDILKNLIFDLSIKDKQNQLLFINCIENSISSLADHIHTSFSNQIESINHLNFKYKWVELSKLETIKNVIQKELDNDGMIEMIEDSKKRILSINNNNLISSNKENDLKKFSLILNKYKTFNELLRKILEEC
;
A
#
# COMPACT_ATOMS: atom_id res chain seq x y z
N MET A 1 25.71 -7.74 11.18
CA MET A 1 24.55 -8.58 11.51
C MET A 1 23.51 -7.86 12.35
N GLU A 2 23.85 -7.27 13.47
CA GLU A 2 22.89 -6.51 14.30
C GLU A 2 22.16 -5.39 13.55
N SER A 3 22.84 -4.61 12.70
CA SER A 3 22.22 -3.51 11.97
C SER A 3 21.20 -3.98 10.92
N LYS A 4 21.43 -5.13 10.27
CA LYS A 4 20.50 -5.71 9.28
C LYS A 4 19.25 -6.24 9.96
N LEU A 5 19.40 -6.96 11.06
CA LEU A 5 18.29 -7.50 11.85
C LEU A 5 17.43 -6.37 12.44
N LYS A 6 18.06 -5.32 12.95
CA LYS A 6 17.39 -4.15 13.49
C LYS A 6 16.54 -3.45 12.42
N LYS A 7 17.08 -3.19 11.23
CA LYS A 7 16.34 -2.61 10.10
C LYS A 7 15.17 -3.48 9.68
N LEU A 8 15.35 -4.79 9.68
CA LEU A 8 14.30 -5.74 9.29
C LEU A 8 13.10 -5.66 10.24
N VAL A 9 13.35 -5.58 11.55
CA VAL A 9 12.30 -5.39 12.56
C VAL A 9 11.64 -4.02 12.42
N GLU A 10 12.41 -2.95 12.27
CA GLU A 10 11.91 -1.59 12.12
C GLU A 10 10.97 -1.44 10.92
N PHE A 11 11.31 -1.96 9.75
CA PHE A 11 10.46 -1.90 8.57
C PHE A 11 9.16 -2.69 8.74
N LYS A 12 9.22 -3.85 9.37
CA LYS A 12 8.04 -4.66 9.65
C LYS A 12 7.08 -3.95 10.63
N GLU A 13 7.63 -3.42 11.71
CA GLU A 13 6.86 -2.68 12.71
C GLU A 13 6.23 -1.43 12.12
N LEU A 14 6.97 -0.69 11.29
CA LEU A 14 6.48 0.50 10.61
C LEU A 14 5.35 0.16 9.63
N SER A 15 5.50 -0.90 8.85
CA SER A 15 4.44 -1.38 7.95
C SER A 15 3.15 -1.71 8.72
N ASN A 16 3.25 -2.43 9.82
CA ASN A 16 2.10 -2.79 10.65
C ASN A 16 1.45 -1.56 11.29
N LEU A 17 2.24 -0.62 11.78
CA LEU A 17 1.74 0.63 12.35
C LEU A 17 0.89 1.41 11.33
N TYR A 18 1.34 1.51 10.09
CA TYR A 18 0.58 2.19 9.05
C TYR A 18 -0.69 1.44 8.65
N ILE A 19 -0.71 0.11 8.70
CA ILE A 19 -1.95 -0.67 8.51
C ILE A 19 -2.95 -0.33 9.60
N ASP A 20 -2.54 -0.37 10.86
CA ASP A 20 -3.40 -0.08 12.01
C ASP A 20 -3.97 1.34 11.92
N LEU A 21 -3.15 2.32 11.57
CA LEU A 21 -3.59 3.70 11.33
C LEU A 21 -4.62 3.78 10.19
N SER A 22 -4.39 3.08 9.10
CA SER A 22 -5.32 3.08 7.97
C SER A 22 -6.68 2.47 8.34
N GLU A 23 -6.70 1.42 9.15
CA GLU A 23 -7.93 0.84 9.67
C GLU A 23 -8.72 1.82 10.54
N ASP A 24 -8.04 2.54 11.41
CA ASP A 24 -8.68 3.52 12.29
C ASP A 24 -9.21 4.72 11.51
N ILE A 25 -8.48 5.18 10.51
CA ILE A 25 -8.94 6.25 9.63
C ILE A 25 -10.18 5.80 8.85
N LEU A 26 -10.16 4.58 8.29
CA LEU A 26 -11.29 4.05 7.50
C LEU A 26 -12.60 4.01 8.30
N LYS A 27 -12.54 3.67 9.59
CA LYS A 27 -13.70 3.67 10.48
C LYS A 27 -14.35 5.04 10.65
N ASN A 28 -13.57 6.11 10.47
CA ASN A 28 -14.00 7.49 10.67
C ASN A 28 -14.31 8.22 9.34
N LEU A 29 -14.15 7.58 8.20
CA LEU A 29 -14.49 8.17 6.90
C LEU A 29 -16.01 8.24 6.73
N ILE A 30 -16.50 9.41 6.33
CA ILE A 30 -17.92 9.71 6.18
C ILE A 30 -18.34 9.80 4.72
N PHE A 31 -17.42 10.19 3.82
CA PHE A 31 -17.65 10.41 2.39
C PHE A 31 -18.74 11.46 2.13
N ASP A 32 -18.70 12.56 2.90
CA ASP A 32 -19.69 13.66 2.85
C ASP A 32 -19.24 14.85 1.99
N LEU A 33 -18.15 14.71 1.24
CA LEU A 33 -17.53 15.74 0.40
C LEU A 33 -16.94 16.93 1.19
N SER A 34 -16.91 16.89 2.50
CA SER A 34 -16.26 17.91 3.32
C SER A 34 -14.74 17.93 3.11
N ILE A 35 -14.14 19.08 3.35
CA ILE A 35 -12.67 19.25 3.29
C ILE A 35 -11.99 18.29 4.27
N LYS A 36 -12.55 18.17 5.48
CA LYS A 36 -11.99 17.28 6.51
C LYS A 36 -12.04 15.82 6.09
N ASP A 37 -13.16 15.38 5.53
CA ASP A 37 -13.29 14.00 5.05
C ASP A 37 -12.33 13.71 3.91
N LYS A 38 -12.18 14.65 2.99
CA LYS A 38 -11.20 14.59 1.91
C LYS A 38 -9.76 14.47 2.44
N GLN A 39 -9.40 15.24 3.47
CA GLN A 39 -8.11 15.12 4.13
C GLN A 39 -7.91 13.73 4.76
N ASN A 40 -8.94 13.20 5.40
CA ASN A 40 -8.92 11.85 5.97
C ASN A 40 -8.78 10.75 4.89
N GLN A 41 -9.42 10.92 3.75
CA GLN A 41 -9.25 10.02 2.61
C GLN A 41 -7.81 10.03 2.10
N LEU A 42 -7.19 11.20 1.94
CA LEU A 42 -5.78 11.32 1.58
C LEU A 42 -4.87 10.68 2.62
N LEU A 43 -5.16 10.89 3.89
CA LEU A 43 -4.40 10.31 4.98
C LEU A 43 -4.47 8.77 4.96
N PHE A 44 -5.65 8.20 4.71
CA PHE A 44 -5.81 6.76 4.52
C PHE A 44 -4.91 6.24 3.39
N ILE A 45 -4.98 6.85 2.22
CA ILE A 45 -4.17 6.46 1.06
C ILE A 45 -2.67 6.58 1.37
N ASN A 46 -2.24 7.66 2.00
CA ASN A 46 -0.84 7.85 2.38
C ASN A 46 -0.37 6.79 3.39
N CYS A 47 -1.20 6.40 4.34
CA CYS A 47 -0.88 5.31 5.27
C CYS A 47 -0.71 3.97 4.54
N ILE A 48 -1.58 3.65 3.59
CA ILE A 48 -1.45 2.44 2.77
C ILE A 48 -0.16 2.48 1.93
N GLU A 49 0.12 3.59 1.24
CA GLU A 49 1.35 3.76 0.46
C GLU A 49 2.61 3.58 1.33
N ASN A 50 2.64 4.18 2.51
CA ASN A 50 3.77 4.07 3.43
C ASN A 50 3.92 2.66 3.99
N SER A 51 2.82 1.99 4.30
CA SER A 51 2.86 0.59 4.73
C SER A 51 3.42 -0.33 3.65
N ILE A 52 2.93 -0.20 2.42
CA ILE A 52 3.39 -0.97 1.26
C ILE A 52 4.86 -0.69 0.97
N SER A 53 5.29 0.57 1.07
CA SER A 53 6.69 0.97 0.89
C SER A 53 7.59 0.34 1.95
N SER A 54 7.19 0.37 3.22
CA SER A 54 7.96 -0.22 4.32
C SER A 54 8.01 -1.75 4.22
N LEU A 55 6.93 -2.38 3.75
CA LEU A 55 6.92 -3.82 3.48
C LEU A 55 7.91 -4.19 2.37
N ALA A 56 8.00 -3.38 1.32
CA ALA A 56 8.98 -3.57 0.26
C ALA A 56 10.41 -3.49 0.79
N ASP A 57 10.70 -2.49 1.62
CA ASP A 57 12.02 -2.33 2.26
C ASP A 57 12.36 -3.53 3.17
N HIS A 58 11.36 -4.03 3.91
CA HIS A 58 11.51 -5.23 4.74
C HIS A 58 11.91 -6.45 3.89
N ILE A 59 11.18 -6.70 2.80
CA ILE A 59 11.46 -7.83 1.90
C ILE A 59 12.83 -7.66 1.23
N HIS A 60 13.12 -6.46 0.71
CA HIS A 60 14.41 -6.17 0.08
C HIS A 60 15.60 -6.49 1.00
N THR A 61 15.46 -6.25 2.29
CA THR A 61 16.53 -6.53 3.27
C THR A 61 16.92 -8.01 3.26
N SER A 62 15.98 -8.91 3.01
CA SER A 62 16.23 -10.35 2.91
C SER A 62 16.88 -10.76 1.58
N PHE A 63 16.71 -9.96 0.52
CA PHE A 63 17.19 -10.24 -0.84
C PHE A 63 18.22 -9.23 -1.34
N SER A 64 18.86 -8.49 -0.44
CA SER A 64 19.79 -7.40 -0.79
C SER A 64 20.99 -7.81 -1.65
N ASN A 65 21.31 -9.10 -1.69
CA ASN A 65 22.37 -9.64 -2.55
C ASN A 65 21.91 -9.93 -3.98
N GLN A 66 20.61 -9.92 -4.25
CA GLN A 66 20.03 -10.30 -5.55
C GLN A 66 19.52 -9.10 -6.35
N ILE A 67 19.17 -8.02 -5.69
CA ILE A 67 18.67 -6.78 -6.30
C ILE A 67 19.33 -5.56 -5.69
N GLU A 68 19.41 -4.51 -6.48
CA GLU A 68 19.97 -3.22 -6.05
C GLU A 68 19.10 -2.52 -4.99
N SER A 69 19.66 -1.49 -4.35
CA SER A 69 18.94 -0.70 -3.36
C SER A 69 17.69 -0.04 -3.95
N ILE A 70 16.57 -0.13 -3.22
CA ILE A 70 15.28 0.41 -3.60
C ILE A 70 14.83 1.60 -2.74
N ASN A 71 15.61 2.00 -1.75
CA ASN A 71 15.22 3.01 -0.75
C ASN A 71 14.85 4.37 -1.36
N HIS A 72 15.44 4.71 -2.50
CA HIS A 72 15.21 5.97 -3.21
C HIS A 72 13.99 5.94 -4.13
N LEU A 73 13.36 4.80 -4.32
CA LEU A 73 12.21 4.61 -5.20
C LEU A 73 10.89 4.92 -4.47
N ASN A 74 9.87 5.35 -5.23
CA ASN A 74 8.52 5.40 -4.68
C ASN A 74 7.94 4.00 -4.50
N PHE A 75 6.80 3.89 -3.79
CA PHE A 75 6.22 2.61 -3.42
C PHE A 75 5.95 1.69 -4.61
N LYS A 76 5.48 2.20 -5.74
CA LYS A 76 5.21 1.41 -6.95
C LYS A 76 6.49 0.84 -7.55
N TYR A 77 7.50 1.68 -7.74
CA TYR A 77 8.77 1.25 -8.33
C TYR A 77 9.55 0.30 -7.43
N LYS A 78 9.42 0.40 -6.11
CA LYS A 78 9.95 -0.61 -5.20
C LYS A 78 9.40 -2.00 -5.53
N TRP A 79 8.11 -2.11 -5.76
CA TRP A 79 7.47 -3.39 -6.10
C TRP A 79 7.79 -3.86 -7.52
N VAL A 80 7.98 -2.95 -8.46
CA VAL A 80 8.48 -3.30 -9.80
C VAL A 80 9.87 -3.94 -9.69
N GLU A 81 10.76 -3.39 -8.88
CA GLU A 81 12.09 -3.99 -8.67
C GLU A 81 11.99 -5.35 -7.94
N LEU A 82 11.17 -5.47 -6.91
CA LEU A 82 10.96 -6.73 -6.21
C LEU A 82 10.32 -7.81 -7.10
N SER A 83 9.58 -7.45 -8.13
CA SER A 83 8.99 -8.40 -9.08
C SER A 83 10.03 -9.14 -9.94
N LYS A 84 11.28 -8.72 -9.89
CA LYS A 84 12.41 -9.45 -10.51
C LYS A 84 12.81 -10.71 -9.74
N LEU A 85 12.37 -10.83 -8.48
CA LEU A 85 12.62 -12.00 -7.65
C LEU A 85 11.64 -13.13 -8.02
N GLU A 86 12.15 -14.22 -8.56
CA GLU A 86 11.32 -15.35 -9.04
C GLU A 86 10.39 -15.93 -7.97
N THR A 87 10.83 -15.96 -6.71
CA THR A 87 10.07 -16.51 -5.58
C THR A 87 8.72 -15.81 -5.35
N ILE A 88 8.67 -14.49 -5.57
CA ILE A 88 7.51 -13.65 -5.26
C ILE A 88 6.92 -12.93 -6.47
N LYS A 89 7.54 -13.10 -7.64
CA LYS A 89 7.17 -12.44 -8.89
C LYS A 89 5.68 -12.52 -9.21
N ASN A 90 5.11 -13.71 -9.18
CA ASN A 90 3.72 -13.92 -9.58
C ASN A 90 2.72 -13.22 -8.66
N VAL A 91 3.00 -13.20 -7.37
CA VAL A 91 2.14 -12.51 -6.38
C VAL A 91 2.21 -11.00 -6.58
N ILE A 92 3.40 -10.47 -6.80
CA ILE A 92 3.59 -9.03 -7.03
C ILE A 92 3.01 -8.61 -8.37
N GLN A 93 3.24 -9.37 -9.43
CA GLN A 93 2.77 -9.03 -10.78
C GLN A 93 1.25 -8.87 -10.82
N LYS A 94 0.52 -9.74 -10.15
CA LYS A 94 -0.94 -9.65 -10.04
C LYS A 94 -1.41 -8.29 -9.48
N GLU A 95 -0.67 -7.73 -8.53
CA GLU A 95 -1.02 -6.44 -7.91
C GLU A 95 -0.48 -5.23 -8.69
N LEU A 96 0.45 -5.43 -9.61
CA LEU A 96 0.95 -4.41 -10.54
C LEU A 96 0.13 -4.32 -11.84
N ASP A 97 -0.58 -5.39 -12.18
CA ASP A 97 -1.43 -5.44 -13.38
C ASP A 97 -2.68 -4.57 -13.24
N ASN A 98 -3.38 -4.39 -14.35
CA ASN A 98 -4.66 -3.69 -14.38
C ASN A 98 -5.64 -4.31 -13.37
N ASP A 99 -6.40 -3.48 -12.69
CA ASP A 99 -7.27 -3.86 -11.58
C ASP A 99 -6.56 -4.40 -10.32
N GLY A 100 -5.23 -4.34 -10.28
CA GLY A 100 -4.44 -4.66 -9.11
C GLY A 100 -4.52 -3.56 -8.03
N MET A 101 -4.05 -3.90 -6.85
CA MET A 101 -4.07 -3.00 -5.69
C MET A 101 -3.32 -1.69 -5.94
N ILE A 102 -2.18 -1.74 -6.62
CA ILE A 102 -1.35 -0.56 -6.88
C ILE A 102 -2.10 0.46 -7.74
N GLU A 103 -2.74 0.01 -8.82
CA GLU A 103 -3.56 0.87 -9.66
C GLU A 103 -4.75 1.46 -8.89
N MET A 104 -5.42 0.66 -8.08
CA MET A 104 -6.54 1.14 -7.25
C MET A 104 -6.12 2.25 -6.29
N ILE A 105 -4.94 2.16 -5.70
CA ILE A 105 -4.38 3.20 -4.81
C ILE A 105 -4.10 4.48 -5.62
N GLU A 106 -3.41 4.36 -6.74
CA GLU A 106 -3.07 5.50 -7.60
C GLU A 106 -4.32 6.22 -8.11
N ASP A 107 -5.32 5.49 -8.57
CA ASP A 107 -6.59 6.03 -9.06
C ASP A 107 -7.38 6.72 -7.97
N SER A 108 -7.42 6.13 -6.78
CA SER A 108 -8.08 6.73 -5.62
C SER A 108 -7.44 8.05 -5.23
N LYS A 109 -6.11 8.12 -5.23
CA LYS A 109 -5.36 9.35 -4.96
C LYS A 109 -5.64 10.43 -6.00
N LYS A 110 -5.57 10.09 -7.28
CA LYS A 110 -5.89 11.02 -8.38
C LYS A 110 -7.31 11.56 -8.25
N ARG A 111 -8.28 10.69 -7.96
CA ARG A 111 -9.67 11.08 -7.78
C ARG A 111 -9.87 12.04 -6.63
N ILE A 112 -9.27 11.80 -5.48
CA ILE A 112 -9.36 12.68 -4.32
C ILE A 112 -8.77 14.06 -4.66
N LEU A 113 -7.64 14.11 -5.34
CA LEU A 113 -6.98 15.35 -5.73
C LEU A 113 -7.72 16.14 -6.82
N SER A 114 -8.48 15.45 -7.69
CA SER A 114 -9.23 16.07 -8.80
C SER A 114 -10.56 16.70 -8.39
N ILE A 115 -11.11 16.38 -7.23
CA ILE A 115 -12.40 16.89 -6.71
C ILE A 115 -12.39 18.42 -6.49
N ASN A 116 -11.24 19.08 -6.58
CA ASN A 116 -11.15 20.55 -6.51
C ASN A 116 -11.71 21.28 -7.73
N ASN A 117 -11.95 20.61 -8.82
CA ASN A 117 -12.54 21.21 -10.02
C ASN A 117 -14.04 20.95 -10.02
N ASN A 118 -14.79 21.87 -9.50
CA ASN A 118 -16.22 22.23 -9.61
C ASN A 118 -17.24 21.34 -10.34
N ASN A 119 -16.93 20.19 -10.79
CA ASN A 119 -17.84 19.31 -11.51
C ASN A 119 -18.20 18.09 -10.63
N LEU A 120 -19.22 18.27 -9.83
CA LEU A 120 -20.33 17.38 -9.53
C LEU A 120 -20.20 15.95 -10.07
N ILE A 121 -19.17 15.26 -9.68
CA ILE A 121 -19.29 13.81 -9.63
C ILE A 121 -19.88 13.55 -8.25
N SER A 122 -21.18 13.29 -8.23
CA SER A 122 -21.83 12.78 -7.04
C SER A 122 -21.05 11.58 -6.54
N SER A 123 -20.34 11.74 -5.42
CA SER A 123 -19.68 10.61 -4.80
C SER A 123 -20.77 9.67 -4.32
N ASN A 124 -20.77 8.43 -4.81
CA ASN A 124 -21.58 7.40 -4.23
C ASN A 124 -20.86 6.90 -2.98
N LYS A 125 -21.27 7.38 -1.81
CA LYS A 125 -20.70 7.06 -0.52
C LYS A 125 -20.49 5.56 -0.29
N GLU A 126 -21.45 4.71 -0.67
CA GLU A 126 -21.32 3.25 -0.54
C GLU A 126 -20.21 2.68 -1.42
N ASN A 127 -20.10 3.15 -2.66
CA ASN A 127 -19.06 2.69 -3.58
C ASN A 127 -17.67 3.14 -3.14
N ASP A 128 -17.54 4.35 -2.63
CA ASP A 128 -16.27 4.87 -2.13
C ASP A 128 -15.81 4.08 -0.89
N LEU A 129 -16.70 3.82 0.06
CA LEU A 129 -16.40 3.00 1.23
C LEU A 129 -15.99 1.57 0.83
N LYS A 130 -16.72 0.94 -0.09
CA LYS A 130 -16.39 -0.39 -0.62
C LYS A 130 -15.02 -0.40 -1.28
N LYS A 131 -14.67 0.63 -2.04
CA LYS A 131 -13.39 0.75 -2.72
C LYS A 131 -12.23 0.84 -1.72
N PHE A 132 -12.34 1.70 -0.72
CA PHE A 132 -11.32 1.82 0.33
C PHE A 132 -11.18 0.53 1.16
N SER A 133 -12.30 -0.08 1.53
CA SER A 133 -12.30 -1.38 2.22
C SER A 133 -11.66 -2.48 1.38
N LEU A 134 -11.91 -2.49 0.07
CA LEU A 134 -11.31 -3.44 -0.85
C LEU A 134 -9.79 -3.26 -0.95
N ILE A 135 -9.30 -2.03 -1.03
CA ILE A 135 -7.86 -1.73 -1.03
C ILE A 135 -7.21 -2.30 0.23
N LEU A 136 -7.76 -2.02 1.39
CA LEU A 136 -7.23 -2.49 2.67
C LEU A 136 -7.22 -4.03 2.75
N ASN A 137 -8.31 -4.67 2.35
CA ASN A 137 -8.43 -6.13 2.37
C ASN A 137 -7.47 -6.81 1.38
N LYS A 138 -7.36 -6.27 0.16
CA LYS A 138 -6.37 -6.74 -0.82
C LYS A 138 -4.95 -6.63 -0.28
N TYR A 139 -4.63 -5.52 0.36
CA TYR A 139 -3.31 -5.32 0.94
C TYR A 139 -3.02 -6.30 2.07
N LYS A 140 -3.94 -6.53 2.98
CA LYS A 140 -3.79 -7.53 4.04
C LYS A 140 -3.58 -8.93 3.49
N THR A 141 -4.36 -9.33 2.51
CA THR A 141 -4.22 -10.63 1.84
C THR A 141 -2.87 -10.76 1.14
N PHE A 142 -2.43 -9.73 0.44
CA PHE A 142 -1.12 -9.67 -0.20
C PHE A 142 0.01 -9.81 0.81
N ASN A 143 -0.04 -9.10 1.92
CA ASN A 143 0.94 -9.18 3.00
C ASN A 143 1.01 -10.60 3.59
N GLU A 144 -0.13 -11.24 3.84
CA GLU A 144 -0.19 -12.62 4.33
C GLU A 144 0.40 -13.63 3.34
N LEU A 145 0.08 -13.49 2.04
CA LEU A 145 0.62 -14.36 1.00
C LEU A 145 2.14 -14.25 0.90
N LEU A 146 2.66 -13.04 0.90
CA LEU A 146 4.11 -12.81 0.89
C LEU A 146 4.79 -13.42 2.12
N ARG A 147 4.21 -13.22 3.29
CA ARG A 147 4.74 -13.79 4.53
C ARG A 147 4.81 -15.32 4.46
N LYS A 148 3.75 -15.98 4.02
CA LYS A 148 3.72 -17.44 3.85
C LYS A 148 4.80 -17.93 2.90
N ILE A 149 4.92 -17.30 1.72
CA ILE A 149 5.93 -17.68 0.73
C ILE A 149 7.35 -17.51 1.29
N LEU A 150 7.61 -16.44 2.01
CA LEU A 150 8.92 -16.16 2.58
C LEU A 150 9.27 -17.05 3.78
N GLU A 151 8.26 -17.50 4.53
CA GLU A 151 8.45 -18.47 5.63
C GLU A 151 8.70 -19.90 5.11
N GLU A 152 8.19 -20.24 3.93
CA GLU A 152 8.39 -21.55 3.28
C GLU A 152 9.74 -21.66 2.55
N CYS A 153 10.41 -20.55 2.33
CA CYS A 153 11.75 -20.49 1.76
C CYS A 153 12.81 -20.50 2.86
#